data_5e54c471c9cbe2c635b43b508faea1e9
#
_entry.id   5e54c471c9cbe2c635b43b508faea1e9
#
_cell.length_a   1.000
_cell.length_b   1.000
_cell.length_c   1.000
_cell.angle_alpha   90.00
_cell.angle_beta   90.00
_cell.angle_gamma   90.00
#
_symmetry.space_group_name_H-M   'P 1'
#
loop_
_entity.id
_entity.type
_entity.pdbx_description
1 polymer ?
#
loop_
_entity_poly.entity_id
_entity_poly.type
_entity_poly.pdbx_seq_one_letter_code
_entity_poly.pdbx_strand_id
1 'polypeptide(L)'
;FRIYFDIEMNDKKETNTATISIYNLSEKTLGLLEQKNISISLKIGYEEEKELSTIFIGNVIGLDQDFKETDVITKITLKDGYFALSDTKLSLSFSENSNTKQIIDRIVGVLNLAKADYSSIPNYIYKQAFSCIGSPSKILDTVLARIGYEWTIVNNVLIISQKNKTNSKIPAQFLSPGTGLVNKPKRFKEKSVKTKVKDDESVDGWEIESLILPSLQPKNLIKVESSEIKGVFLIKSIKFVGDTHAAKWICKIKGIQQ
;
A
#
# COMPACT_ATOMS: atom_id res chain seq x y z
N PHE A 1 9.43 -17.72 -18.04
CA PHE A 1 9.45 -16.27 -18.27
C PHE A 1 10.33 -15.60 -17.23
N ARG A 2 11.14 -14.63 -17.65
CA ARG A 2 11.80 -13.74 -16.71
C ARG A 2 10.82 -12.64 -16.32
N ILE A 3 10.65 -12.43 -15.04
CA ILE A 3 9.80 -11.38 -14.45
C ILE A 3 10.66 -10.58 -13.49
N TYR A 4 10.72 -9.27 -13.73
CA TYR A 4 11.27 -8.30 -12.79
C TYR A 4 10.12 -7.47 -12.23
N PHE A 5 10.14 -7.15 -10.93
CA PHE A 5 9.18 -6.26 -10.33
C PHE A 5 9.84 -5.28 -9.35
N ASP A 6 9.27 -4.10 -9.31
CA ASP A 6 9.60 -3.01 -8.39
C ASP A 6 8.27 -2.45 -7.86
N ILE A 7 7.99 -2.64 -6.57
CA ILE A 7 6.75 -2.27 -5.92
C ILE A 7 7.07 -1.31 -4.80
N GLU A 8 6.38 -0.18 -4.76
CA GLU A 8 6.51 0.80 -3.69
C GLU A 8 5.15 1.06 -3.05
N MET A 9 5.06 0.76 -1.74
CA MET A 9 3.86 0.98 -0.94
C MET A 9 4.18 1.85 0.27
N ASN A 10 3.26 2.71 0.64
CA ASN A 10 3.40 3.62 1.77
C ASN A 10 2.07 3.80 2.52
N ASP A 11 2.12 4.42 3.69
CA ASP A 11 0.93 4.69 4.51
C ASP A 11 0.31 6.08 4.26
N LYS A 12 0.69 6.74 3.17
CA LYS A 12 0.14 8.04 2.77
C LYS A 12 -1.22 7.89 2.09
N LYS A 13 -1.91 9.02 1.93
CA LYS A 13 -3.23 9.11 1.27
C LYS A 13 -3.12 9.18 -0.26
N GLU A 14 -2.26 8.36 -0.81
CA GLU A 14 -1.99 8.26 -2.25
C GLU A 14 -1.98 6.81 -2.70
N THR A 15 -2.12 6.58 -4.00
CA THR A 15 -2.06 5.23 -4.56
C THR A 15 -0.63 4.70 -4.55
N ASN A 16 -0.47 3.45 -4.15
CA ASN A 16 0.79 2.74 -4.26
C ASN A 16 1.06 2.34 -5.71
N THR A 17 2.31 2.14 -6.06
CA THR A 17 2.74 1.86 -7.42
C THR A 17 3.51 0.55 -7.51
N ALA A 18 3.33 -0.14 -8.63
CA ALA A 18 4.18 -1.25 -9.01
C ALA A 18 4.56 -1.17 -10.48
N THR A 19 5.78 -1.57 -10.78
CA THR A 19 6.25 -1.79 -12.15
C THR A 19 6.62 -3.25 -12.28
N ILE A 20 6.06 -3.93 -13.28
CA ILE A 20 6.36 -5.31 -13.61
C ILE A 20 6.91 -5.34 -15.02
N SER A 21 8.09 -5.93 -15.22
CA SER A 21 8.67 -6.14 -16.54
C SER A 21 8.69 -7.63 -16.86
N ILE A 22 8.06 -8.00 -17.95
CA ILE A 22 7.93 -9.39 -18.40
C ILE A 22 8.60 -9.53 -19.75
N TYR A 23 9.47 -10.51 -19.87
CA TYR A 23 10.19 -10.79 -21.11
C TYR A 23 9.37 -11.69 -22.02
N ASN A 24 9.32 -11.32 -23.30
CA ASN A 24 8.72 -12.11 -24.39
C ASN A 24 7.28 -12.53 -24.13
N LEU A 25 6.46 -11.54 -23.73
CA LEU A 25 5.04 -11.74 -23.49
C LEU A 25 4.32 -12.05 -24.82
N SER A 26 3.39 -13.00 -24.81
CA SER A 26 2.63 -13.36 -26.02
C SER A 26 1.69 -12.21 -26.42
N GLU A 27 1.47 -12.05 -27.74
CA GLU A 27 0.52 -11.06 -28.29
C GLU A 27 -0.89 -11.22 -27.71
N LYS A 28 -1.32 -12.46 -27.47
CA LYS A 28 -2.60 -12.73 -26.81
C LYS A 28 -2.69 -12.12 -25.42
N THR A 29 -1.64 -12.26 -24.61
CA THR A 29 -1.60 -11.70 -23.25
C THR A 29 -1.48 -10.19 -23.31
N LEU A 30 -0.70 -9.66 -24.24
CA LEU A 30 -0.58 -8.22 -24.49
C LEU A 30 -1.96 -7.61 -24.79
N GLY A 31 -2.71 -8.19 -25.72
CA GLY A 31 -4.06 -7.73 -26.07
C GLY A 31 -5.07 -7.81 -24.90
N LEU A 32 -4.86 -8.69 -23.92
CA LEU A 32 -5.65 -8.67 -22.69
C LEU A 32 -5.26 -7.49 -21.79
N LEU A 33 -3.99 -7.15 -21.71
CA LEU A 33 -3.49 -6.04 -20.88
C LEU A 33 -3.88 -4.66 -21.43
N GLU A 34 -4.11 -4.54 -22.74
CA GLU A 34 -4.55 -3.32 -23.40
C GLU A 34 -6.03 -2.99 -23.19
N GLN A 35 -6.80 -3.94 -22.63
CA GLN A 35 -8.21 -3.70 -22.35
C GLN A 35 -8.37 -2.67 -21.22
N LYS A 36 -9.50 -1.96 -21.22
CA LYS A 36 -9.83 -0.98 -20.17
C LYS A 36 -10.09 -1.66 -18.82
N ASN A 37 -9.70 -0.99 -17.76
CA ASN A 37 -10.01 -1.38 -16.38
C ASN A 37 -9.43 -2.74 -15.95
N ILE A 38 -8.32 -3.16 -16.52
CA ILE A 38 -7.63 -4.38 -16.10
C ILE A 38 -6.97 -4.19 -14.74
N SER A 39 -7.16 -5.19 -13.89
CA SER A 39 -6.49 -5.31 -12.59
C SER A 39 -5.60 -6.55 -12.60
N ILE A 40 -4.40 -6.39 -12.05
CA ILE A 40 -3.40 -7.46 -11.93
C ILE A 40 -3.15 -7.75 -10.46
N SER A 41 -3.12 -9.03 -10.11
CA SER A 41 -2.62 -9.52 -8.82
C SER A 41 -1.26 -10.18 -9.04
N LEU A 42 -0.23 -9.60 -8.42
CA LEU A 42 1.11 -10.20 -8.38
C LEU A 42 1.23 -11.06 -7.13
N LYS A 43 1.52 -12.34 -7.35
CA LYS A 43 1.77 -13.32 -6.29
C LYS A 43 3.19 -13.81 -6.36
N ILE A 44 3.82 -13.95 -5.22
CA ILE A 44 5.20 -14.44 -5.08
C ILE A 44 5.30 -15.44 -3.93
N GLY A 45 6.35 -16.23 -3.92
CA GLY A 45 6.71 -17.16 -2.86
C GLY A 45 8.09 -17.74 -3.10
N TYR A 46 8.60 -18.47 -2.13
CA TYR A 46 9.81 -19.26 -2.25
C TYR A 46 9.47 -20.66 -2.76
N GLU A 47 10.42 -21.31 -3.40
CA GLU A 47 10.21 -22.62 -4.03
C GLU A 47 9.77 -23.70 -3.02
N GLU A 48 10.23 -23.56 -1.77
CA GLU A 48 9.86 -24.45 -0.67
C GLU A 48 8.43 -24.21 -0.14
N GLU A 49 7.82 -23.05 -0.47
CA GLU A 49 6.46 -22.71 -0.06
C GLU A 49 5.44 -23.33 -1.04
N LYS A 50 4.41 -23.97 -0.48
CA LYS A 50 3.36 -24.62 -1.31
C LYS A 50 2.42 -23.61 -1.97
N GLU A 51 2.32 -22.40 -1.44
CA GLU A 51 1.38 -21.37 -1.87
C GLU A 51 2.06 -20.06 -2.15
N LEU A 52 1.66 -19.40 -3.22
CA LEU A 52 2.10 -18.04 -3.54
C LEU A 52 1.25 -17.02 -2.79
N SER A 53 1.91 -16.09 -2.14
CA SER A 53 1.28 -14.98 -1.43
C SER A 53 1.11 -13.74 -2.30
N THR A 54 -0.04 -13.08 -2.22
CA THR A 54 -0.27 -11.82 -2.93
C THR A 54 0.56 -10.71 -2.31
N ILE A 55 1.39 -10.07 -3.14
CA ILE A 55 2.23 -8.95 -2.72
C ILE A 55 1.67 -7.60 -3.18
N PHE A 56 1.00 -7.56 -4.35
CA PHE A 56 0.41 -6.35 -4.90
C PHE A 56 -0.83 -6.65 -5.74
N ILE A 57 -1.85 -5.80 -5.59
CA ILE A 57 -3.03 -5.77 -6.47
C ILE A 57 -3.20 -4.34 -6.96
N GLY A 58 -3.23 -4.15 -8.29
CA GLY A 58 -3.38 -2.81 -8.85
C GLY A 58 -3.99 -2.81 -10.25
N ASN A 59 -4.43 -1.64 -10.66
CA ASN A 59 -4.96 -1.39 -11.99
C ASN A 59 -3.84 -1.04 -12.96
N VAL A 60 -3.91 -1.55 -14.18
CA VAL A 60 -2.99 -1.19 -15.25
C VAL A 60 -3.24 0.26 -15.65
N ILE A 61 -2.20 1.11 -15.53
CA ILE A 61 -2.25 2.53 -15.89
C ILE A 61 -1.27 2.88 -17.00
N GLY A 62 -0.34 2.01 -17.31
CA GLY A 62 0.64 2.18 -18.40
C GLY A 62 1.15 0.83 -18.88
N LEU A 63 1.40 0.76 -20.17
CA LEU A 63 1.94 -0.39 -20.87
C LEU A 63 2.93 0.10 -21.89
N ASP A 64 4.20 -0.26 -21.72
CA ASP A 64 5.30 0.13 -22.60
C ASP A 64 6.05 -1.12 -23.07
N GLN A 65 6.56 -1.11 -24.30
CA GLN A 65 7.41 -2.17 -24.83
C GLN A 65 8.78 -1.62 -25.19
N ASP A 66 9.82 -2.31 -24.74
CA ASP A 66 11.22 -2.03 -25.07
C ASP A 66 11.78 -3.23 -25.86
N PHE A 67 12.26 -2.96 -27.05
CA PHE A 67 12.82 -3.96 -27.96
C PHE A 67 14.33 -3.97 -27.83
N LYS A 68 14.89 -5.05 -27.29
CA LYS A 68 16.33 -5.22 -27.05
C LYS A 68 16.84 -6.47 -27.76
N GLU A 69 17.55 -6.25 -28.89
CA GLU A 69 18.12 -7.34 -29.68
C GLU A 69 17.09 -8.43 -30.03
N THR A 70 17.13 -9.53 -29.28
CA THR A 70 16.23 -10.68 -29.46
C THR A 70 15.05 -10.71 -28.49
N ASP A 71 15.04 -9.84 -27.49
CA ASP A 71 14.02 -9.83 -26.45
C ASP A 71 13.08 -8.63 -26.55
N VAL A 72 11.81 -8.87 -26.29
CA VAL A 72 10.79 -7.83 -26.08
C VAL A 72 10.46 -7.76 -24.61
N ILE A 73 10.72 -6.62 -23.97
CA ILE A 73 10.43 -6.40 -22.56
C ILE A 73 9.15 -5.57 -22.46
N THR A 74 8.08 -6.19 -21.97
CA THR A 74 6.83 -5.49 -21.68
C THR A 74 6.86 -4.96 -20.27
N LYS A 75 6.83 -3.64 -20.10
CA LYS A 75 6.78 -2.93 -18.83
C LYS A 75 5.35 -2.53 -18.52
N ILE A 76 4.81 -3.04 -17.42
CA ILE A 76 3.45 -2.80 -16.95
C ILE A 76 3.53 -1.93 -15.72
N THR A 77 2.90 -0.76 -15.76
CA THR A 77 2.79 0.14 -14.60
C THR A 77 1.42 -0.01 -13.97
N LEU A 78 1.41 -0.27 -12.66
CA LEU A 78 0.22 -0.52 -11.87
C LEU A 78 0.06 0.53 -10.77
N LYS A 79 -1.20 0.83 -10.41
CA LYS A 79 -1.54 1.56 -9.20
C LYS A 79 -2.68 0.88 -8.46
N ASP A 80 -2.58 0.76 -7.14
CA ASP A 80 -3.68 0.26 -6.33
C ASP A 80 -4.74 1.36 -6.10
N GLY A 81 -6.01 0.97 -6.00
CA GLY A 81 -7.10 1.92 -5.77
C GLY A 81 -7.24 3.05 -6.81
N TYR A 82 -6.58 2.95 -7.96
CA TYR A 82 -6.51 4.04 -8.93
C TYR A 82 -7.89 4.46 -9.42
N PHE A 83 -8.70 3.54 -9.92
CA PHE A 83 -10.04 3.88 -10.42
C PHE A 83 -10.97 4.36 -9.30
N ALA A 84 -10.81 3.82 -8.09
CA ALA A 84 -11.60 4.24 -6.94
C ALA A 84 -11.34 5.71 -6.56
N LEU A 85 -10.09 6.17 -6.63
CA LEU A 85 -9.72 7.52 -6.19
C LEU A 85 -9.71 8.55 -7.30
N SER A 86 -9.27 8.19 -8.52
CA SER A 86 -9.03 9.13 -9.62
C SER A 86 -10.26 9.36 -10.49
N ASP A 87 -10.98 8.28 -10.81
CA ASP A 87 -12.05 8.33 -11.80
C ASP A 87 -13.46 8.49 -11.17
N THR A 88 -13.55 8.33 -9.84
CA THR A 88 -14.82 8.34 -9.14
C THR A 88 -15.08 9.72 -8.53
N LYS A 89 -16.27 10.28 -8.80
CA LYS A 89 -16.83 11.42 -8.05
C LYS A 89 -18.00 10.91 -7.23
N LEU A 90 -17.99 11.24 -5.96
CA LEU A 90 -19.06 10.87 -5.04
C LEU A 90 -20.06 12.03 -4.91
N SER A 91 -21.34 11.66 -4.88
CA SER A 91 -22.44 12.53 -4.47
C SER A 91 -23.29 11.71 -3.50
N LEU A 92 -23.10 11.95 -2.20
CA LEU A 92 -23.74 11.18 -1.14
C LEU A 92 -24.48 12.12 -0.19
N SER A 93 -25.67 11.70 0.21
CA SER A 93 -26.46 12.38 1.24
C SER A 93 -26.73 11.42 2.39
N PHE A 94 -26.65 11.94 3.60
CA PHE A 94 -26.84 11.19 4.84
C PHE A 94 -27.92 11.90 5.68
N SER A 95 -28.83 11.11 6.24
CA SER A 95 -29.84 11.61 7.16
C SER A 95 -29.21 12.04 8.49
N GLU A 96 -29.97 12.78 9.26
CA GLU A 96 -29.65 13.03 10.67
C GLU A 96 -29.45 11.70 11.41
N ASN A 97 -28.60 11.72 12.44
CA ASN A 97 -28.20 10.56 13.25
C ASN A 97 -27.45 9.45 12.49
N SER A 98 -27.02 9.70 11.25
CA SER A 98 -26.05 8.82 10.58
C SER A 98 -24.74 8.78 11.36
N ASN A 99 -24.07 7.63 11.36
CA ASN A 99 -22.82 7.47 12.07
C ASN A 99 -21.62 7.24 11.16
N THR A 100 -20.41 7.44 11.67
CA THR A 100 -19.16 7.36 10.89
C THR A 100 -19.03 6.01 10.17
N LYS A 101 -19.39 4.90 10.80
CA LYS A 101 -19.26 3.56 10.19
C LYS A 101 -20.18 3.40 8.99
N GLN A 102 -21.44 3.85 9.09
CA GLN A 102 -22.40 3.84 7.98
C GLN A 102 -21.91 4.69 6.81
N ILE A 103 -21.31 5.85 7.09
CA ILE A 103 -20.75 6.73 6.06
C ILE A 103 -19.57 6.05 5.35
N ILE A 104 -18.64 5.46 6.11
CA ILE A 104 -17.50 4.73 5.54
C ILE A 104 -17.99 3.54 4.72
N ASP A 105 -18.92 2.73 5.23
CA ASP A 105 -19.50 1.60 4.49
C ASP A 105 -20.08 2.03 3.16
N ARG A 106 -20.80 3.15 3.14
CA ARG A 106 -21.38 3.70 1.91
C ARG A 106 -20.32 4.14 0.91
N ILE A 107 -19.27 4.81 1.38
CA ILE A 107 -18.14 5.24 0.54
C ILE A 107 -17.42 4.01 -0.04
N VAL A 108 -17.03 3.06 0.80
CA VAL A 108 -16.33 1.82 0.39
C VAL A 108 -17.15 1.04 -0.64
N GLY A 109 -18.46 0.93 -0.42
CA GLY A 109 -19.37 0.25 -1.36
C GLY A 109 -19.43 0.93 -2.75
N VAL A 110 -19.45 2.26 -2.81
CA VAL A 110 -19.44 2.98 -4.10
C VAL A 110 -18.08 2.87 -4.79
N LEU A 111 -16.98 2.85 -4.02
CA LEU A 111 -15.62 2.73 -4.54
C LEU A 111 -15.25 1.30 -4.96
N ASN A 112 -16.10 0.34 -4.65
CA ASN A 112 -15.82 -1.10 -4.88
C ASN A 112 -14.48 -1.54 -4.28
N LEU A 113 -14.14 -1.00 -3.11
CA LEU A 113 -12.97 -1.40 -2.33
C LEU A 113 -13.32 -2.57 -1.42
N ALA A 114 -12.32 -3.36 -1.05
CA ALA A 114 -12.52 -4.38 -0.05
C ALA A 114 -12.75 -3.75 1.33
N LYS A 115 -13.59 -4.39 2.14
CA LYS A 115 -13.87 -3.95 3.51
C LYS A 115 -12.69 -4.26 4.41
N ALA A 116 -12.08 -3.23 4.98
CA ALA A 116 -11.14 -3.40 6.09
C ALA A 116 -11.89 -3.60 7.40
N ASP A 117 -11.21 -4.18 8.40
CA ASP A 117 -11.71 -4.20 9.77
C ASP A 117 -11.50 -2.82 10.41
N TYR A 118 -12.56 -2.07 10.54
CA TYR A 118 -12.60 -0.80 11.27
C TYR A 118 -13.54 -0.84 12.47
N SER A 119 -13.73 -2.01 13.05
CA SER A 119 -14.56 -2.21 14.24
C SER A 119 -14.13 -1.33 15.43
N SER A 120 -12.83 -1.05 15.55
CA SER A 120 -12.22 -0.23 16.59
C SER A 120 -12.35 1.29 16.40
N ILE A 121 -12.88 1.77 15.26
CA ILE A 121 -13.03 3.19 14.98
C ILE A 121 -14.16 3.77 15.86
N PRO A 122 -13.96 4.95 16.49
CA PRO A 122 -15.02 5.64 17.20
C PRO A 122 -16.23 5.89 16.30
N ASN A 123 -17.40 5.58 16.82
CA ASN A 123 -18.65 5.74 16.08
C ASN A 123 -19.29 7.11 16.38
N TYR A 124 -18.76 8.16 15.72
CA TYR A 124 -19.34 9.50 15.87
C TYR A 124 -20.70 9.59 15.19
N ILE A 125 -21.68 10.18 15.87
CA ILE A 125 -23.06 10.38 15.39
C ILE A 125 -23.22 11.82 14.90
N TYR A 126 -23.62 11.98 13.64
CA TYR A 126 -23.90 13.26 13.01
C TYR A 126 -25.34 13.69 13.33
N LYS A 127 -25.50 14.68 14.20
CA LYS A 127 -26.82 15.17 14.64
C LYS A 127 -27.66 15.83 13.54
N GLN A 128 -27.02 16.27 12.48
CA GLN A 128 -27.67 16.94 11.34
C GLN A 128 -27.46 16.14 10.06
N ALA A 129 -28.45 16.15 9.19
CA ALA A 129 -28.31 15.65 7.83
C ALA A 129 -27.23 16.44 7.08
N PHE A 130 -26.43 15.77 6.27
CA PHE A 130 -25.41 16.43 5.46
C PHE A 130 -25.22 15.73 4.11
N SER A 131 -24.74 16.50 3.15
CA SER A 131 -24.37 15.99 1.83
C SER A 131 -22.88 16.23 1.59
N CYS A 132 -22.26 15.31 0.88
CA CYS A 132 -20.88 15.46 0.45
C CYS A 132 -20.78 15.18 -1.05
N ILE A 133 -20.12 16.10 -1.76
CA ILE A 133 -19.88 16.00 -3.19
C ILE A 133 -18.41 16.25 -3.45
N GLY A 134 -17.79 15.41 -4.27
CA GLY A 134 -16.40 15.60 -4.67
C GLY A 134 -15.60 14.33 -4.79
N SER A 135 -14.26 14.47 -4.70
CA SER A 135 -13.37 13.32 -4.75
C SER A 135 -13.48 12.48 -3.47
N PRO A 136 -13.38 11.15 -3.58
CA PRO A 136 -13.42 10.24 -2.44
C PRO A 136 -12.41 10.60 -1.35
N SER A 137 -11.18 10.96 -1.75
CA SER A 137 -10.11 11.34 -0.84
C SER A 137 -10.51 12.50 0.09
N LYS A 138 -11.09 13.58 -0.48
CA LYS A 138 -11.54 14.74 0.30
C LYS A 138 -12.66 14.40 1.26
N ILE A 139 -13.58 13.53 0.83
CA ILE A 139 -14.72 13.12 1.66
C ILE A 139 -14.21 12.25 2.82
N LEU A 140 -13.32 11.27 2.56
CA LEU A 140 -12.69 10.45 3.59
C LEU A 140 -11.91 11.33 4.58
N ASP A 141 -11.14 12.30 4.09
CA ASP A 141 -10.41 13.24 4.94
C ASP A 141 -11.36 14.00 5.88
N THR A 142 -12.47 14.51 5.35
CA THR A 142 -13.44 15.28 6.13
C THR A 142 -14.09 14.42 7.21
N VAL A 143 -14.48 13.19 6.87
CA VAL A 143 -15.17 12.28 7.77
C VAL A 143 -14.22 11.79 8.87
N LEU A 144 -13.00 11.37 8.50
CA LEU A 144 -12.05 10.75 9.42
C LEU A 144 -11.31 11.76 10.30
N ALA A 145 -11.06 12.99 9.82
CA ALA A 145 -10.46 14.04 10.62
C ALA A 145 -11.28 14.36 11.88
N ARG A 146 -12.61 14.25 11.83
CA ARG A 146 -13.48 14.47 12.98
C ARG A 146 -13.24 13.52 14.14
N ILE A 147 -12.77 12.31 13.85
CA ILE A 147 -12.50 11.27 14.84
C ILE A 147 -11.00 11.08 15.10
N GLY A 148 -10.12 11.90 14.48
CA GLY A 148 -8.67 11.83 14.64
C GLY A 148 -8.03 10.61 13.94
N TYR A 149 -8.63 10.15 12.83
CA TYR A 149 -8.14 9.01 12.05
C TYR A 149 -7.67 9.43 10.66
N GLU A 150 -6.81 8.61 10.09
CA GLU A 150 -6.28 8.72 8.72
C GLU A 150 -6.64 7.47 7.94
N TRP A 151 -6.54 7.55 6.63
CA TRP A 151 -6.77 6.44 5.73
C TRP A 151 -5.61 6.25 4.77
N THR A 152 -5.46 5.04 4.30
CA THR A 152 -4.60 4.67 3.15
C THR A 152 -5.26 3.51 2.41
N ILE A 153 -4.87 3.29 1.16
CA ILE A 153 -5.29 2.10 0.40
C ILE A 153 -4.07 1.22 0.19
N VAL A 154 -4.23 -0.06 0.46
CA VAL A 154 -3.21 -1.09 0.20
C VAL A 154 -3.90 -2.29 -0.42
N ASN A 155 -3.47 -2.67 -1.61
CA ASN A 155 -4.04 -3.82 -2.34
C ASN A 155 -5.58 -3.73 -2.52
N ASN A 156 -6.09 -2.56 -2.87
CA ASN A 156 -7.53 -2.27 -3.00
C ASN A 156 -8.34 -2.43 -1.69
N VAL A 157 -7.66 -2.41 -0.54
CA VAL A 157 -8.29 -2.40 0.78
C VAL A 157 -8.13 -1.04 1.42
N LEU A 158 -9.22 -0.41 1.83
CA LEU A 158 -9.18 0.83 2.62
C LEU A 158 -8.78 0.52 4.06
N ILE A 159 -7.62 1.00 4.48
CA ILE A 159 -7.11 0.87 5.85
C ILE A 159 -7.33 2.19 6.57
N ILE A 160 -7.93 2.14 7.77
CA ILE A 160 -8.19 3.32 8.60
C ILE A 160 -7.49 3.12 9.94
N SER A 161 -6.67 4.09 10.33
CA SER A 161 -5.89 4.03 11.59
C SER A 161 -5.67 5.42 12.18
N GLN A 162 -5.29 5.49 13.45
CA GLN A 162 -4.72 6.72 13.99
C GLN A 162 -3.35 7.01 13.36
N LYS A 163 -2.94 8.28 13.36
CA LYS A 163 -1.62 8.69 12.90
C LYS A 163 -0.52 7.92 13.65
N ASN A 164 0.42 7.37 12.92
CA ASN A 164 1.55 6.59 13.45
C ASN A 164 1.16 5.39 14.35
N LYS A 165 -0.04 4.83 14.17
CA LYS A 165 -0.46 3.61 14.84
C LYS A 165 -0.88 2.54 13.86
N THR A 166 -0.77 1.29 14.30
CA THR A 166 -1.29 0.13 13.56
C THR A 166 -2.75 -0.13 13.93
N ASN A 167 -3.52 -0.65 12.97
CA ASN A 167 -4.80 -1.33 13.23
C ASN A 167 -4.69 -2.83 12.93
N SER A 168 -3.49 -3.27 12.50
CA SER A 168 -3.29 -4.68 12.17
C SER A 168 -3.38 -5.55 13.40
N LYS A 169 -4.17 -6.61 13.30
CA LYS A 169 -4.21 -7.71 14.27
C LYS A 169 -3.13 -8.77 13.98
N ILE A 170 -2.37 -8.58 12.89
CA ILE A 170 -1.28 -9.48 12.51
C ILE A 170 -0.13 -9.27 13.50
N PRO A 171 0.40 -10.34 14.10
CA PRO A 171 1.58 -10.25 14.96
C PRO A 171 2.76 -9.59 14.24
N ALA A 172 3.59 -8.87 15.00
CA ALA A 172 4.80 -8.29 14.46
C ALA A 172 5.72 -9.38 13.88
N GLN A 173 6.11 -9.23 12.60
CA GLN A 173 7.05 -10.13 11.98
C GLN A 173 8.45 -9.93 12.56
N PHE A 174 9.12 -11.02 12.96
CA PHE A 174 10.45 -10.96 13.57
C PHE A 174 11.55 -10.96 12.50
N LEU A 175 12.45 -10.00 12.59
CA LEU A 175 13.61 -9.82 11.70
C LEU A 175 14.91 -9.78 12.48
N SER A 176 15.80 -10.69 12.17
CA SER A 176 17.17 -10.75 12.69
C SER A 176 18.12 -11.25 11.58
N PRO A 177 19.43 -11.20 11.76
CA PRO A 177 20.38 -11.79 10.79
C PRO A 177 20.09 -13.25 10.45
N GLY A 178 19.52 -14.02 11.39
CA GLY A 178 19.13 -15.42 11.17
C GLY A 178 17.73 -15.62 10.57
N THR A 179 16.90 -14.58 10.43
CA THR A 179 15.51 -14.66 9.95
C THR A 179 15.23 -13.73 8.78
N GLY A 180 16.24 -13.44 7.96
CA GLY A 180 16.07 -12.72 6.71
C GLY A 180 16.47 -11.25 6.71
N LEU A 181 17.02 -10.70 7.80
CA LEU A 181 17.63 -9.37 7.77
C LEU A 181 18.91 -9.42 6.93
N VAL A 182 18.99 -8.63 5.84
CA VAL A 182 20.08 -8.71 4.87
C VAL A 182 21.23 -7.75 5.22
N ASN A 183 20.90 -6.51 5.55
CA ASN A 183 21.88 -5.46 5.81
C ASN A 183 21.70 -4.86 7.21
N LYS A 184 22.74 -4.13 7.66
CA LYS A 184 22.64 -3.35 8.89
C LYS A 184 21.64 -2.23 8.72
N PRO A 185 20.65 -2.10 9.62
CA PRO A 185 19.70 -1.01 9.60
C PRO A 185 20.37 0.37 9.65
N LYS A 186 19.82 1.34 8.91
CA LYS A 186 20.35 2.72 8.81
C LYS A 186 19.31 3.72 9.27
N ARG A 187 19.72 4.76 9.97
CA ARG A 187 18.83 5.89 10.28
C ARG A 187 18.48 6.70 9.04
N PHE A 188 17.23 7.12 8.93
CA PHE A 188 16.80 8.12 7.96
C PHE A 188 16.06 9.25 8.66
N LYS A 189 16.10 10.45 8.05
CA LYS A 189 15.31 11.61 8.43
C LYS A 189 14.60 12.13 7.19
N GLU A 190 13.28 12.06 7.18
CA GLU A 190 12.48 12.72 6.14
C GLU A 190 11.97 14.06 6.68
N LYS A 191 12.24 15.14 5.94
CA LYS A 191 11.60 16.43 6.21
C LYS A 191 10.19 16.38 5.62
N SER A 192 9.17 16.72 6.41
CA SER A 192 7.84 16.90 5.85
C SER A 192 7.87 18.04 4.82
N VAL A 193 7.26 17.83 3.66
CA VAL A 193 7.08 18.87 2.66
C VAL A 193 6.13 19.90 3.25
N LYS A 194 6.58 21.16 3.38
CA LYS A 194 5.81 22.28 3.93
C LYS A 194 4.48 22.45 3.19
N THR A 195 3.40 21.99 3.76
CA THR A 195 2.09 22.59 3.54
C THR A 195 1.94 23.78 4.48
N LYS A 196 1.37 24.90 3.98
CA LYS A 196 1.33 26.21 4.64
C LYS A 196 0.65 26.29 6.03
N VAL A 197 0.34 25.17 6.66
CA VAL A 197 -0.31 25.09 7.97
C VAL A 197 0.44 24.09 8.83
N LYS A 198 1.24 24.63 9.74
CA LYS A 198 1.83 24.07 10.97
C LYS A 198 2.40 22.64 10.96
N ASP A 199 3.60 22.64 11.55
CA ASP A 199 4.44 21.60 12.12
C ASP A 199 5.41 20.90 11.16
N ASP A 200 6.70 21.34 11.26
CA ASP A 200 7.91 20.63 10.81
C ASP A 200 8.10 19.32 11.63
N GLU A 201 7.21 18.36 11.47
CA GLU A 201 7.47 17.03 12.00
C GLU A 201 8.43 16.30 11.04
N SER A 202 9.72 16.40 11.32
CA SER A 202 10.69 15.48 10.71
C SER A 202 10.39 14.06 11.20
N VAL A 203 10.14 13.13 10.29
CA VAL A 203 10.02 11.72 10.63
C VAL A 203 11.44 11.16 10.76
N ASP A 204 11.83 10.82 11.98
CA ASP A 204 13.08 10.09 12.27
C ASP A 204 12.76 8.59 12.37
N GLY A 205 13.47 7.77 11.63
CA GLY A 205 13.19 6.35 11.57
C GLY A 205 14.39 5.52 11.10
N TRP A 206 14.11 4.26 10.76
CA TRP A 206 15.09 3.29 10.35
C TRP A 206 14.74 2.68 9.00
N GLU A 207 15.72 2.63 8.12
CA GLU A 207 15.69 1.86 6.88
C GLU A 207 16.26 0.47 7.17
N ILE A 208 15.44 -0.54 6.91
CA ILE A 208 15.69 -1.94 7.22
C ILE A 208 15.57 -2.71 5.91
N GLU A 209 16.56 -3.51 5.57
CA GLU A 209 16.57 -4.33 4.37
C GLU A 209 16.51 -5.81 4.74
N SER A 210 15.58 -6.55 4.15
CA SER A 210 15.42 -7.99 4.40
C SER A 210 15.13 -8.75 3.10
N LEU A 211 15.19 -10.07 3.18
CA LEU A 211 14.58 -10.94 2.18
C LEU A 211 13.10 -10.60 2.06
N ILE A 212 12.50 -10.89 0.92
CA ILE A 212 11.08 -10.60 0.71
C ILE A 212 10.23 -11.44 1.67
N LEU A 213 9.40 -10.74 2.44
CA LEU A 213 8.35 -11.29 3.26
C LEU A 213 7.01 -10.79 2.72
N PRO A 214 6.26 -11.60 1.96
CA PRO A 214 5.07 -11.15 1.24
C PRO A 214 3.95 -10.63 2.13
N SER A 215 3.93 -11.05 3.40
CA SER A 215 2.93 -10.62 4.39
C SER A 215 3.10 -9.18 4.88
N LEU A 216 4.25 -8.54 4.62
CA LEU A 216 4.52 -7.20 5.09
C LEU A 216 3.79 -6.14 4.26
N GLN A 217 3.16 -5.21 4.95
CA GLN A 217 2.44 -4.08 4.35
C GLN A 217 2.64 -2.82 5.19
N PRO A 218 2.45 -1.62 4.62
CA PRO A 218 2.36 -0.40 5.41
C PRO A 218 1.34 -0.55 6.56
N LYS A 219 1.63 0.09 7.68
CA LYS A 219 0.87 -0.02 8.94
C LYS A 219 1.00 -1.36 9.68
N ASN A 220 1.72 -2.37 9.17
CA ASN A 220 2.09 -3.53 9.96
C ASN A 220 3.23 -3.20 10.94
N LEU A 221 3.42 -4.08 11.93
CA LEU A 221 4.53 -4.03 12.85
C LEU A 221 5.59 -5.06 12.48
N ILE A 222 6.85 -4.68 12.64
CA ILE A 222 8.00 -5.58 12.62
C ILE A 222 8.76 -5.47 13.93
N LYS A 223 9.26 -6.58 14.43
CA LYS A 223 10.19 -6.63 15.55
C LYS A 223 11.59 -6.90 15.00
N VAL A 224 12.49 -5.96 15.17
CA VAL A 224 13.85 -6.07 14.67
C VAL A 224 14.82 -6.31 15.81
N GLU A 225 15.76 -7.24 15.61
CA GLU A 225 16.86 -7.52 16.54
C GLU A 225 18.15 -7.65 15.76
N SER A 226 19.00 -6.65 15.87
CA SER A 226 20.32 -6.57 15.23
C SER A 226 21.34 -5.93 16.17
N SER A 227 22.60 -5.83 15.72
CA SER A 227 23.65 -5.09 16.45
C SER A 227 23.37 -3.59 16.56
N GLU A 228 22.63 -3.01 15.60
CA GLU A 228 22.42 -1.56 15.50
C GLU A 228 21.13 -1.12 16.20
N ILE A 229 20.08 -1.96 16.14
CA ILE A 229 18.78 -1.65 16.71
C ILE A 229 18.10 -2.89 17.27
N LYS A 230 17.30 -2.64 18.32
CA LYS A 230 16.40 -3.63 18.90
C LYS A 230 15.09 -2.94 19.27
N GLY A 231 13.97 -3.45 18.77
CA GLY A 231 12.67 -2.88 19.08
C GLY A 231 11.56 -3.27 18.11
N VAL A 232 10.40 -2.64 18.30
CA VAL A 232 9.23 -2.79 17.43
C VAL A 232 9.10 -1.53 16.59
N PHE A 233 8.84 -1.72 15.29
CA PHE A 233 8.75 -0.63 14.32
C PHE A 233 7.45 -0.73 13.53
N LEU A 234 6.80 0.41 13.34
CA LEU A 234 5.66 0.56 12.45
C LEU A 234 6.18 0.83 11.04
N ILE A 235 5.75 0.02 10.07
CA ILE A 235 6.09 0.19 8.66
C ILE A 235 5.39 1.42 8.10
N LYS A 236 6.16 2.40 7.66
CA LYS A 236 5.68 3.62 6.97
C LYS A 236 5.67 3.44 5.46
N SER A 237 6.72 2.83 4.93
CA SER A 237 6.81 2.45 3.53
C SER A 237 7.60 1.16 3.37
N ILE A 238 7.29 0.45 2.31
CA ILE A 238 7.98 -0.78 1.94
C ILE A 238 8.17 -0.81 0.43
N LYS A 239 9.37 -1.18 0.01
CA LYS A 239 9.71 -1.37 -1.38
C LYS A 239 10.16 -2.80 -1.60
N PHE A 240 9.45 -3.52 -2.48
CA PHE A 240 9.82 -4.87 -2.88
C PHE A 240 10.48 -4.84 -4.26
N VAL A 241 11.59 -5.52 -4.39
CA VAL A 241 12.29 -5.67 -5.67
C VAL A 241 12.68 -7.12 -5.86
N GLY A 242 12.26 -7.69 -6.96
CA GLY A 242 12.58 -9.07 -7.30
C GLY A 242 12.79 -9.30 -8.78
N ASP A 243 13.62 -10.30 -9.09
CA ASP A 243 13.89 -10.78 -10.45
C ASP A 243 13.98 -12.30 -10.41
N THR A 244 13.16 -12.99 -11.18
CA THR A 244 13.12 -14.46 -11.19
C THR A 244 14.38 -15.12 -11.77
N HIS A 245 15.28 -14.35 -12.39
CA HIS A 245 16.52 -14.84 -13.02
C HIS A 245 17.78 -14.18 -12.47
N ALA A 246 17.66 -13.34 -11.43
CA ALA A 246 18.81 -12.69 -10.79
C ALA A 246 18.71 -12.78 -9.26
N ALA A 247 19.83 -12.56 -8.59
CA ALA A 247 19.94 -12.67 -7.13
C ALA A 247 19.14 -11.58 -6.34
N LYS A 248 18.48 -10.65 -7.04
CA LYS A 248 17.79 -9.55 -6.37
C LYS A 248 16.40 -9.99 -5.92
N TRP A 249 16.25 -10.25 -4.61
CA TRP A 249 15.01 -10.70 -3.98
C TRP A 249 14.90 -10.12 -2.58
N ILE A 250 14.63 -8.82 -2.50
CA ILE A 250 14.73 -8.05 -1.26
C ILE A 250 13.54 -7.12 -1.05
N CYS A 251 13.27 -6.79 0.21
CA CYS A 251 12.43 -5.65 0.54
C CYS A 251 13.19 -4.62 1.39
N LYS A 252 12.90 -3.34 1.14
CA LYS A 252 13.40 -2.20 1.90
C LYS A 252 12.25 -1.57 2.66
N ILE A 253 12.39 -1.50 3.96
CA ILE A 253 11.35 -1.06 4.89
C ILE A 253 11.81 0.24 5.54
N LYS A 254 10.99 1.28 5.49
CA LYS A 254 11.14 2.45 6.36
C LYS A 254 10.17 2.32 7.52
N GLY A 255 10.71 2.27 8.74
CA GLY A 255 9.94 2.07 9.96
C GLY A 255 10.24 3.12 11.02
N ILE A 256 9.23 3.45 11.80
CA ILE A 256 9.35 4.30 12.99
C ILE A 256 9.19 3.44 14.24
N GLN A 257 10.00 3.70 15.25
CA GLN A 257 9.95 2.97 16.51
C GLN A 257 8.66 3.27 17.25
N GLN A 258 8.07 2.22 17.85
CA GLN A 258 6.86 2.29 18.66
C GLN A 258 7.16 2.23 20.15
#